data_c1cd306aa4068feb98919fb406e46c43
#
_entry.id   c1cd306aa4068feb98919fb406e46c43
#
_cell.length_a   1.000
_cell.length_b   1.000
_cell.length_c   1.000
_cell.angle_alpha   90.00
_cell.angle_beta   90.00
_cell.angle_gamma   90.00
#
_symmetry.space_group_name_H-M   'P 1'
#
loop_
_entity.id
_entity.type
_entity.pdbx_description
1 polymer ?
#
loop_
_entity_poly.entity_id
_entity_poly.type
_entity_poly.pdbx_seq_one_letter_code
_entity_poly.pdbx_strand_id
1 'polypeptide(L)'
;MKNSLMLTAIASALILAGCGDAETNIVELDPIEVPDEDDHSDDGHDHGDYEIESGGRLVVTDTASNTLTVIELDDISILDTFTSTFEGSSISASAGYRYAVISSRANGITEFLDGGLWREDHVDHLHDYKEAPALSDFSLEGSKPTHIVAHDGQLAVFYDGDAETSMPAGVKVVTDLQIASEIDDVPSLDFTVNMHGVAEPRGDMLISSVRRDDTVSVSSNPILPDSVAVFHYHDGEYEEEQRFDGECADLHGAAQNELAVAFGCGNGVLVLNEGDEVFTSAFVENIDSLNGLRIGTLYGHEHADAFIGVASQHGGGSAILANVSPVTNSMEVIDWKPEADAHAVSYGFTHEGEYFAILDDKGYVTLLEAHAEGGDTHWEFAHKIDVASANAGSLTDEQSFSMTVSQVEDMLFVVDPVAQAIWAVDLEDESATTLLSLDFVPSGAVWLGIAEAHDH
;
A
#
# COMPACT_ATOMS: atom_id res chain seq x y z
N MET A 1 22.34 -41.12 41.65
CA MET A 1 21.26 -40.96 42.63
C MET A 1 20.11 -40.32 41.86
N LYS A 2 19.07 -41.11 41.63
CA LYS A 2 17.88 -40.72 40.89
C LYS A 2 16.93 -40.01 41.85
N ASN A 3 16.45 -38.80 41.50
CA ASN A 3 15.30 -38.21 42.18
C ASN A 3 14.20 -37.98 41.14
N SER A 4 13.16 -38.80 41.31
CA SER A 4 11.88 -38.76 40.65
C SER A 4 11.02 -37.66 41.30
N LEU A 5 10.46 -36.74 40.55
CA LEU A 5 9.42 -35.83 41.02
C LEU A 5 8.07 -36.29 40.46
N MET A 6 7.20 -36.70 41.37
CA MET A 6 5.79 -36.99 41.11
C MET A 6 5.01 -35.68 40.91
N LEU A 7 4.31 -35.53 39.80
CA LEU A 7 3.23 -34.55 39.65
C LEU A 7 1.92 -35.17 40.20
N THR A 8 1.33 -34.52 41.19
CA THR A 8 0.00 -34.82 41.71
C THR A 8 -1.04 -34.00 40.96
N ALA A 9 -1.94 -34.66 40.24
CA ALA A 9 -3.12 -34.05 39.64
C ALA A 9 -4.20 -33.89 40.73
N ILE A 10 -4.71 -32.68 40.92
CA ILE A 10 -5.87 -32.37 41.76
C ILE A 10 -7.11 -32.31 40.84
N ALA A 11 -7.98 -33.30 40.99
CA ALA A 11 -9.31 -33.30 40.37
C ALA A 11 -10.29 -32.60 41.32
N SER A 12 -10.85 -31.47 40.88
CA SER A 12 -11.94 -30.80 41.59
C SER A 12 -13.28 -31.27 41.02
N ALA A 13 -14.03 -32.02 41.83
CA ALA A 13 -15.39 -32.46 41.54
C ALA A 13 -16.39 -31.33 41.92
N LEU A 14 -17.10 -30.79 40.95
CA LEU A 14 -18.29 -29.95 41.18
C LEU A 14 -19.53 -30.84 41.15
N ILE A 15 -20.22 -30.91 42.28
CA ILE A 15 -21.53 -31.56 42.41
C ILE A 15 -22.60 -30.50 42.12
N LEU A 16 -23.33 -30.63 41.02
CA LEU A 16 -24.59 -29.92 40.76
C LEU A 16 -25.74 -30.91 40.92
N ALA A 17 -26.55 -30.72 41.95
CA ALA A 17 -27.82 -31.41 42.10
C ALA A 17 -28.89 -30.62 41.31
N GLY A 18 -29.48 -31.24 40.31
CA GLY A 18 -30.66 -30.77 39.61
C GLY A 18 -31.52 -31.95 39.19
N CYS A 19 -32.69 -32.12 39.80
CA CYS A 19 -33.72 -33.10 39.45
C CYS A 19 -34.37 -32.74 38.11
N GLY A 20 -34.40 -33.70 37.21
CA GLY A 20 -35.19 -33.64 35.97
C GLY A 20 -35.00 -34.92 35.17
N ASP A 21 -36.03 -35.80 35.16
CA ASP A 21 -36.06 -37.04 34.39
C ASP A 21 -35.95 -36.71 32.89
N ALA A 22 -34.80 -37.01 32.29
CA ALA A 22 -34.63 -37.15 30.84
C ALA A 22 -33.84 -38.44 30.61
N GLU A 23 -34.44 -39.42 30.01
CA GLU A 23 -33.77 -40.62 29.52
C GLU A 23 -32.78 -40.20 28.43
N THR A 24 -31.50 -40.15 28.78
CA THR A 24 -30.44 -39.94 27.82
C THR A 24 -29.97 -41.31 27.31
N ASN A 25 -30.30 -41.61 26.07
CA ASN A 25 -29.70 -42.76 25.36
C ASN A 25 -28.24 -42.40 25.06
N ILE A 26 -27.33 -42.93 25.86
CA ILE A 26 -25.90 -42.88 25.57
C ILE A 26 -25.61 -43.99 24.56
N VAL A 27 -25.37 -43.60 23.31
CA VAL A 27 -24.79 -44.52 22.32
C VAL A 27 -23.27 -44.48 22.56
N GLU A 28 -22.75 -45.56 23.13
CA GLU A 28 -21.30 -45.77 23.15
C GLU A 28 -20.84 -45.94 21.70
N LEU A 29 -20.10 -44.99 21.20
CA LEU A 29 -19.35 -45.14 19.97
C LEU A 29 -18.08 -45.92 20.26
N ASP A 30 -17.74 -46.88 19.40
CA ASP A 30 -16.50 -47.63 19.50
C ASP A 30 -15.31 -46.61 19.50
N PRO A 31 -14.24 -46.89 20.27
CA PRO A 31 -13.08 -46.04 20.33
C PRO A 31 -12.54 -45.85 18.93
N ILE A 32 -12.32 -44.57 18.54
CA ILE A 32 -11.56 -44.25 17.34
C ILE A 32 -10.17 -44.84 17.55
N GLU A 33 -9.81 -45.85 16.74
CA GLU A 33 -8.44 -46.35 16.70
C GLU A 33 -7.55 -45.18 16.25
N VAL A 34 -6.80 -44.60 17.21
CA VAL A 34 -5.70 -43.70 16.87
C VAL A 34 -4.62 -44.55 16.23
N PRO A 35 -4.16 -44.27 15.01
CA PRO A 35 -3.03 -45.00 14.43
C PRO A 35 -1.84 -44.89 15.37
N ASP A 36 -1.15 -46.04 15.61
CA ASP A 36 0.08 -46.08 16.38
C ASP A 36 1.12 -45.12 15.73
N GLU A 37 1.61 -44.17 16.54
CA GLU A 37 2.74 -43.29 16.18
C GLU A 37 4.06 -44.07 16.15
N ASP A 38 4.24 -45.04 15.27
CA ASP A 38 5.54 -45.66 15.03
C ASP A 38 5.57 -46.28 13.64
N ASP A 39 5.58 -45.45 12.60
CA ASP A 39 6.20 -45.79 11.33
C ASP A 39 6.80 -44.52 10.70
N HIS A 40 7.98 -44.14 11.18
CA HIS A 40 8.88 -43.24 10.42
C HIS A 40 9.44 -44.04 9.25
N SER A 41 8.58 -44.36 8.29
CA SER A 41 9.04 -44.52 6.93
C SER A 41 9.39 -43.13 6.41
N ASP A 42 10.67 -42.94 6.16
CA ASP A 42 11.25 -41.86 5.38
C ASP A 42 10.71 -41.94 3.93
N ASP A 43 9.40 -41.70 3.79
CA ASP A 43 8.75 -41.45 2.53
C ASP A 43 9.04 -39.96 2.28
N GLY A 44 10.02 -39.73 1.41
CA GLY A 44 10.36 -38.40 0.94
C GLY A 44 9.11 -37.72 0.36
N HIS A 45 8.35 -37.10 1.22
CA HIS A 45 7.41 -36.08 0.84
C HIS A 45 8.25 -34.93 0.36
N ASP A 46 8.25 -34.77 -0.96
CA ASP A 46 8.70 -33.57 -1.60
C ASP A 46 7.83 -32.44 -1.04
N HIS A 47 8.37 -31.73 -0.04
CA HIS A 47 7.77 -30.50 0.50
C HIS A 47 8.09 -29.35 -0.48
N GLY A 48 7.84 -29.58 -1.77
CA GLY A 48 7.95 -28.56 -2.80
C GLY A 48 6.92 -27.45 -2.57
N ASP A 49 7.23 -26.26 -3.04
CA ASP A 49 6.35 -25.11 -3.01
C ASP A 49 5.01 -25.46 -3.68
N TYR A 50 3.92 -24.99 -3.08
CA TYR A 50 2.59 -25.05 -3.67
C TYR A 50 2.22 -23.67 -4.21
N GLU A 51 2.33 -23.51 -5.51
CA GLU A 51 2.09 -22.25 -6.18
C GLU A 51 0.78 -22.29 -6.96
N ILE A 52 0.08 -21.16 -6.98
CA ILE A 52 -1.15 -20.94 -7.75
C ILE A 52 -0.85 -19.92 -8.85
N GLU A 53 -0.89 -20.38 -10.11
CA GLU A 53 -0.87 -19.43 -11.24
C GLU A 53 -2.17 -18.63 -11.24
N SER A 54 -2.09 -17.31 -11.07
CA SER A 54 -3.23 -16.39 -11.10
C SER A 54 -2.79 -15.01 -11.55
N GLY A 55 -3.55 -14.41 -12.46
CA GLY A 55 -3.40 -13.00 -12.84
C GLY A 55 -3.83 -12.01 -11.74
N GLY A 56 -4.33 -12.53 -10.61
CA GLY A 56 -4.82 -11.72 -9.49
C GLY A 56 -6.30 -11.35 -9.62
N ARG A 57 -6.70 -10.35 -8.84
CA ARG A 57 -8.06 -9.81 -8.76
C ARG A 57 -8.06 -8.30 -8.82
N LEU A 58 -9.11 -7.71 -9.36
CA LEU A 58 -9.35 -6.27 -9.26
C LEU A 58 -10.48 -6.01 -8.27
N VAL A 59 -10.28 -5.03 -7.39
CA VAL A 59 -11.36 -4.44 -6.60
C VAL A 59 -11.68 -3.08 -7.19
N VAL A 60 -12.91 -2.92 -7.70
CA VAL A 60 -13.36 -1.73 -8.42
C VAL A 60 -14.41 -0.99 -7.61
N THR A 61 -14.25 0.33 -7.46
CA THR A 61 -15.17 1.20 -6.72
C THR A 61 -16.21 1.83 -7.65
N ASP A 62 -17.45 1.96 -7.16
CA ASP A 62 -18.55 2.67 -7.84
C ASP A 62 -18.58 4.15 -7.40
N THR A 63 -18.68 5.07 -8.36
CA THR A 63 -18.76 6.51 -8.10
C THR A 63 -20.03 6.92 -7.32
N ALA A 64 -21.12 6.20 -7.54
CA ALA A 64 -22.46 6.57 -7.03
C ALA A 64 -22.81 5.90 -5.69
N SER A 65 -21.96 5.02 -5.20
CA SER A 65 -22.21 4.23 -3.99
C SER A 65 -20.91 3.84 -3.29
N ASN A 66 -21.03 3.22 -2.13
CA ASN A 66 -19.90 2.59 -1.41
C ASN A 66 -19.74 1.11 -1.77
N THR A 67 -20.09 0.72 -2.99
CA THR A 67 -19.98 -0.65 -3.49
C THR A 67 -18.57 -0.92 -4.02
N LEU A 68 -18.05 -2.09 -3.69
CA LEU A 68 -16.79 -2.64 -4.12
C LEU A 68 -17.07 -3.92 -4.91
N THR A 69 -16.68 -3.97 -6.17
CA THR A 69 -16.86 -5.15 -7.03
C THR A 69 -15.52 -5.86 -7.18
N VAL A 70 -15.48 -7.16 -6.85
CA VAL A 70 -14.28 -8.00 -7.00
C VAL A 70 -14.37 -8.79 -8.29
N ILE A 71 -13.33 -8.66 -9.12
CA ILE A 71 -13.22 -9.29 -10.44
C ILE A 71 -12.04 -10.25 -10.40
N GLU A 72 -12.26 -11.51 -10.76
CA GLU A 72 -11.20 -12.51 -11.03
C GLU A 72 -10.59 -12.24 -12.40
N LEU A 73 -9.24 -12.16 -12.47
CA LEU A 73 -8.55 -11.90 -13.73
C LEU A 73 -8.31 -13.16 -14.57
N ASP A 74 -8.30 -14.36 -13.97
CA ASP A 74 -8.04 -15.61 -14.69
C ASP A 74 -9.15 -15.95 -15.70
N ASP A 75 -10.39 -15.60 -15.43
CA ASP A 75 -11.56 -15.88 -16.30
C ASP A 75 -12.45 -14.65 -16.58
N ILE A 76 -12.03 -13.47 -16.09
CA ILE A 76 -12.71 -12.19 -16.25
C ILE A 76 -14.15 -12.24 -15.70
N SER A 77 -14.32 -12.85 -14.53
CA SER A 77 -15.62 -12.99 -13.89
C SER A 77 -15.75 -12.09 -12.66
N ILE A 78 -16.96 -11.56 -12.42
CA ILE A 78 -17.29 -10.89 -11.17
C ILE A 78 -17.50 -11.97 -10.11
N LEU A 79 -16.67 -11.95 -9.05
CA LEU A 79 -16.77 -12.92 -7.96
C LEU A 79 -17.88 -12.54 -6.98
N ASP A 80 -17.86 -11.29 -6.50
CA ASP A 80 -18.84 -10.78 -5.54
C ASP A 80 -18.82 -9.24 -5.50
N THR A 81 -19.79 -8.67 -4.75
CA THR A 81 -19.87 -7.24 -4.47
C THR A 81 -20.05 -7.01 -2.97
N PHE A 82 -19.28 -6.06 -2.43
CA PHE A 82 -19.28 -5.69 -1.03
C PHE A 82 -19.69 -4.24 -0.86
N THR A 83 -20.04 -3.88 0.36
CA THR A 83 -20.43 -2.51 0.69
C THR A 83 -19.58 -2.03 1.85
N SER A 84 -18.73 -1.03 1.64
CA SER A 84 -17.98 -0.37 2.71
C SER A 84 -18.92 0.50 3.56
N THR A 85 -18.46 0.88 4.75
CA THR A 85 -19.30 1.65 5.68
C THR A 85 -19.61 3.05 5.16
N PHE A 86 -18.70 3.69 4.42
CA PHE A 86 -18.83 5.07 3.99
C PHE A 86 -18.57 5.25 2.50
N GLU A 87 -19.37 6.13 1.88
CA GLU A 87 -19.16 6.58 0.51
C GLU A 87 -17.93 7.49 0.39
N GLY A 88 -17.35 7.58 -0.81
CA GLY A 88 -16.24 8.48 -1.13
C GLY A 88 -14.93 8.12 -0.43
N SER A 89 -14.74 6.86 -0.05
CA SER A 89 -13.48 6.34 0.48
C SER A 89 -12.45 6.18 -0.64
N SER A 90 -11.18 6.42 -0.32
CA SER A 90 -10.07 6.06 -1.20
C SER A 90 -9.77 4.56 -1.09
N ILE A 91 -9.16 3.99 -2.14
CA ILE A 91 -8.76 2.59 -2.18
C ILE A 91 -7.29 2.47 -2.55
N SER A 92 -6.58 1.54 -1.89
CA SER A 92 -5.19 1.16 -2.19
C SER A 92 -4.98 -0.32 -1.85
N ALA A 93 -3.84 -0.91 -2.24
CA ALA A 93 -3.49 -2.26 -1.81
C ALA A 93 -2.82 -2.25 -0.42
N SER A 94 -2.94 -3.36 0.33
CA SER A 94 -2.07 -3.64 1.47
C SER A 94 -0.66 -4.00 1.00
N ALA A 95 0.27 -4.09 1.93
CA ALA A 95 1.69 -4.31 1.60
C ALA A 95 1.96 -5.68 0.97
N GLY A 96 1.18 -6.70 1.30
CA GLY A 96 1.25 -8.02 0.67
C GLY A 96 0.22 -8.24 -0.45
N TYR A 97 -0.45 -7.19 -0.91
CA TYR A 97 -1.47 -7.24 -1.98
C TYR A 97 -2.66 -8.18 -1.70
N ARG A 98 -2.83 -8.63 -0.47
CA ARG A 98 -3.98 -9.46 -0.08
C ARG A 98 -5.25 -8.64 0.10
N TYR A 99 -5.15 -7.44 0.68
CA TYR A 99 -6.29 -6.62 1.06
C TYR A 99 -6.41 -5.36 0.22
N ALA A 100 -7.66 -5.03 -0.17
CA ALA A 100 -7.98 -3.66 -0.54
C ALA A 100 -8.18 -2.85 0.76
N VAL A 101 -7.44 -1.76 0.88
CA VAL A 101 -7.45 -0.81 2.00
C VAL A 101 -8.41 0.31 1.65
N ILE A 102 -9.54 0.40 2.36
CA ILE A 102 -10.63 1.33 2.09
C ILE A 102 -10.59 2.41 3.17
N SER A 103 -10.13 3.60 2.82
CA SER A 103 -9.89 4.66 3.79
C SER A 103 -10.86 5.83 3.64
N SER A 104 -11.64 6.09 4.70
CA SER A 104 -12.56 7.22 4.78
C SER A 104 -11.99 8.34 5.65
N ARG A 105 -11.35 9.33 5.00
CA ARG A 105 -10.75 10.48 5.68
C ARG A 105 -11.75 11.26 6.54
N ALA A 106 -12.95 11.48 6.02
CA ALA A 106 -13.98 12.27 6.71
C ALA A 106 -14.53 11.58 7.95
N ASN A 107 -14.51 10.25 7.97
CA ASN A 107 -15.11 9.44 9.03
C ASN A 107 -14.05 8.81 9.96
N GLY A 108 -12.77 8.94 9.63
CA GLY A 108 -11.68 8.48 10.50
C GLY A 108 -11.57 6.96 10.61
N ILE A 109 -11.89 6.24 9.55
CA ILE A 109 -11.83 4.78 9.51
C ILE A 109 -11.07 4.29 8.29
N THR A 110 -10.37 3.18 8.47
CA THR A 110 -9.74 2.39 7.40
C THR A 110 -10.23 0.95 7.54
N GLU A 111 -10.99 0.48 6.55
CA GLU A 111 -11.55 -0.87 6.45
C GLU A 111 -10.71 -1.71 5.47
N PHE A 112 -10.88 -3.04 5.51
CA PHE A 112 -10.12 -3.96 4.69
C PHE A 112 -11.05 -4.96 4.00
N LEU A 113 -10.84 -5.19 2.70
CA LEU A 113 -11.50 -6.25 1.95
C LEU A 113 -10.45 -7.27 1.55
N ASP A 114 -10.54 -8.49 2.07
CA ASP A 114 -9.69 -9.61 1.71
C ASP A 114 -9.96 -10.01 0.26
N GLY A 115 -8.96 -9.91 -0.60
CA GLY A 115 -9.02 -10.38 -1.97
C GLY A 115 -9.10 -11.89 -2.10
N GLY A 116 -8.71 -12.62 -1.05
CA GLY A 116 -8.74 -14.09 -0.99
C GLY A 116 -7.62 -14.77 -1.79
N LEU A 117 -6.53 -14.07 -2.06
CA LEU A 117 -5.30 -14.59 -2.66
C LEU A 117 -4.13 -14.19 -1.77
N TRP A 118 -3.36 -15.15 -1.27
CA TRP A 118 -2.17 -14.86 -0.47
C TRP A 118 -1.19 -16.03 -0.45
N ARG A 119 0.05 -15.74 -0.08
CA ARG A 119 1.13 -16.71 0.12
C ARG A 119 1.55 -16.74 1.58
N GLU A 120 1.81 -17.94 2.12
CA GLU A 120 2.40 -18.13 3.44
C GLU A 120 3.76 -18.83 3.31
N ASP A 121 4.74 -18.34 4.06
CA ASP A 121 6.03 -19.00 4.22
C ASP A 121 5.98 -19.95 5.42
N HIS A 122 6.04 -21.24 5.14
CA HIS A 122 6.10 -22.30 6.15
C HIS A 122 7.53 -22.68 6.55
N VAL A 123 8.50 -21.80 6.30
CA VAL A 123 9.95 -21.92 6.62
C VAL A 123 10.70 -22.86 5.66
N ASP A 124 10.13 -23.98 5.29
CA ASP A 124 10.71 -25.00 4.40
C ASP A 124 10.05 -25.06 3.01
N HIS A 125 8.92 -24.38 2.84
CA HIS A 125 8.24 -24.24 1.54
C HIS A 125 7.24 -23.08 1.56
N LEU A 126 6.91 -22.54 0.39
CA LEU A 126 5.88 -21.54 0.17
C LEU A 126 4.54 -22.22 -0.14
N HIS A 127 3.45 -21.64 0.35
CA HIS A 127 2.11 -22.17 0.11
C HIS A 127 1.14 -21.05 -0.25
N ASP A 128 0.60 -21.15 -1.46
CA ASP A 128 -0.40 -20.22 -1.97
C ASP A 128 -1.81 -20.66 -1.62
N TYR A 129 -2.65 -19.70 -1.30
CA TYR A 129 -4.06 -19.89 -0.98
C TYR A 129 -4.94 -19.10 -1.93
N LYS A 130 -6.08 -19.70 -2.33
CA LYS A 130 -7.12 -19.06 -3.12
C LYS A 130 -8.48 -19.34 -2.52
N GLU A 131 -9.10 -18.30 -1.95
CA GLU A 131 -10.41 -18.35 -1.31
C GLU A 131 -11.38 -17.33 -1.93
N ALA A 132 -12.65 -17.35 -1.50
CA ALA A 132 -13.60 -16.31 -1.88
C ALA A 132 -13.23 -14.99 -1.19
N PRO A 133 -13.39 -13.83 -1.89
CA PRO A 133 -13.17 -12.53 -1.26
C PRO A 133 -14.16 -12.30 -0.11
N ALA A 134 -13.75 -11.52 0.88
CA ALA A 134 -14.57 -11.21 2.05
C ALA A 134 -14.26 -9.82 2.63
N LEU A 135 -15.28 -9.10 3.10
CA LEU A 135 -15.04 -7.89 3.90
C LEU A 135 -14.54 -8.31 5.28
N SER A 136 -13.41 -7.74 5.73
CA SER A 136 -12.85 -8.03 7.05
C SER A 136 -13.68 -7.36 8.15
N ASP A 137 -13.77 -8.03 9.32
CA ASP A 137 -14.32 -7.42 10.53
C ASP A 137 -13.29 -6.49 11.22
N PHE A 138 -12.01 -6.60 10.84
CA PHE A 138 -10.93 -5.74 11.32
C PHE A 138 -10.98 -4.36 10.66
N SER A 139 -10.73 -3.32 11.44
CA SER A 139 -10.61 -1.95 10.95
C SER A 139 -9.66 -1.13 11.83
N LEU A 140 -9.09 -0.06 11.27
CA LEU A 140 -8.29 0.90 12.01
C LEU A 140 -9.07 2.21 12.13
N GLU A 141 -9.07 2.79 13.34
CA GLU A 141 -9.71 4.07 13.62
C GLU A 141 -8.65 5.13 13.96
N GLY A 142 -8.86 6.35 13.49
CA GLY A 142 -8.02 7.50 13.78
C GLY A 142 -8.51 8.74 13.04
N SER A 143 -8.18 9.93 13.54
CA SER A 143 -8.70 11.18 12.98
C SER A 143 -8.02 11.52 11.64
N LYS A 144 -8.78 11.52 10.55
CA LYS A 144 -8.36 11.92 9.21
C LYS A 144 -7.22 11.07 8.65
N PRO A 145 -7.41 9.76 8.39
CA PRO A 145 -6.44 8.97 7.64
C PRO A 145 -6.12 9.65 6.31
N THR A 146 -4.84 9.74 5.95
CA THR A 146 -4.41 10.54 4.81
C THR A 146 -3.39 9.82 3.94
N HIS A 147 -2.16 9.66 4.42
CA HIS A 147 -1.14 8.94 3.69
C HIS A 147 -1.14 7.48 4.13
N ILE A 148 -1.22 6.59 3.15
CA ILE A 148 -1.14 5.14 3.31
C ILE A 148 0.06 4.69 2.51
N VAL A 149 1.05 4.15 3.19
CA VAL A 149 2.31 3.71 2.59
C VAL A 149 2.50 2.23 2.85
N ALA A 150 2.69 1.47 1.78
CA ALA A 150 2.99 0.05 1.82
C ALA A 150 4.45 -0.19 1.42
N HIS A 151 5.19 -0.94 2.23
CA HIS A 151 6.56 -1.33 1.95
C HIS A 151 6.96 -2.56 2.77
N ASP A 152 7.64 -3.50 2.14
CA ASP A 152 8.21 -4.70 2.76
C ASP A 152 7.25 -5.38 3.77
N GLY A 153 6.07 -5.75 3.28
CA GLY A 153 5.04 -6.43 4.06
C GLY A 153 4.33 -5.57 5.13
N GLN A 154 4.67 -4.29 5.27
CA GLN A 154 4.11 -3.37 6.25
C GLN A 154 3.28 -2.26 5.60
N LEU A 155 2.15 -1.94 6.20
CA LEU A 155 1.27 -0.84 5.82
C LEU A 155 1.23 0.20 6.93
N ALA A 156 1.75 1.40 6.67
CA ALA A 156 1.64 2.54 7.57
C ALA A 156 0.45 3.42 7.17
N VAL A 157 -0.48 3.65 8.09
CA VAL A 157 -1.60 4.57 7.93
C VAL A 157 -1.37 5.80 8.79
N PHE A 158 -1.16 6.94 8.14
CA PHE A 158 -0.97 8.22 8.81
C PHE A 158 -2.31 8.92 9.04
N TYR A 159 -2.57 9.31 10.30
CA TYR A 159 -3.74 10.05 10.74
C TYR A 159 -3.33 11.49 11.05
N ASP A 160 -3.88 12.48 10.33
CA ASP A 160 -3.51 13.90 10.49
C ASP A 160 -3.87 14.49 11.86
N GLY A 161 -4.82 13.86 12.56
CA GLY A 161 -5.43 14.49 13.73
C GLY A 161 -6.35 15.65 13.35
N ASP A 162 -6.84 16.40 14.35
CA ASP A 162 -7.75 17.51 14.11
C ASP A 162 -7.61 18.59 15.19
N ALA A 163 -7.26 19.80 14.77
CA ALA A 163 -7.16 20.95 15.66
C ALA A 163 -8.48 21.35 16.32
N GLU A 164 -9.62 21.17 15.62
CA GLU A 164 -10.94 21.56 16.13
C GLU A 164 -11.39 20.65 17.28
N THR A 165 -11.01 19.38 17.23
CA THR A 165 -11.31 18.39 18.26
C THR A 165 -10.14 18.14 19.21
N SER A 166 -9.02 18.84 19.01
CA SER A 166 -7.76 18.67 19.77
C SER A 166 -7.19 17.25 19.70
N MET A 167 -7.41 16.57 18.57
CA MET A 167 -6.83 15.25 18.29
C MET A 167 -5.44 15.43 17.68
N PRO A 168 -4.39 14.84 18.27
CA PRO A 168 -3.06 14.82 17.65
C PRO A 168 -3.02 13.90 16.44
N ALA A 169 -1.96 14.04 15.64
CA ALA A 169 -1.63 13.09 14.59
C ALA A 169 -1.08 11.80 15.18
N GLY A 170 -1.10 10.73 14.39
CA GLY A 170 -0.53 9.44 14.74
C GLY A 170 -0.34 8.55 13.53
N VAL A 171 0.37 7.47 13.72
CA VAL A 171 0.59 6.43 12.69
C VAL A 171 0.22 5.08 13.28
N LYS A 172 -0.42 4.25 12.48
CA LYS A 172 -0.60 2.83 12.79
C LYS A 172 0.07 2.00 11.71
N VAL A 173 0.83 1.00 12.11
CA VAL A 173 1.53 0.09 11.21
C VAL A 173 0.93 -1.30 11.37
N VAL A 174 0.59 -1.95 10.24
CA VAL A 174 -0.06 -3.25 10.25
C VAL A 174 0.44 -4.10 9.08
N THR A 175 0.54 -5.41 9.29
CA THR A 175 0.83 -6.41 8.25
C THR A 175 -0.44 -7.13 7.84
N ASP A 176 -0.45 -7.79 6.67
CA ASP A 176 -1.57 -8.59 6.21
C ASP A 176 -1.92 -9.72 7.19
N LEU A 177 -0.90 -10.31 7.85
CA LEU A 177 -1.10 -11.32 8.87
C LEU A 177 -1.81 -10.76 10.12
N GLN A 178 -1.50 -9.52 10.52
CA GLN A 178 -2.18 -8.86 11.64
C GLN A 178 -3.63 -8.51 11.32
N ILE A 179 -3.91 -8.08 10.07
CA ILE A 179 -5.27 -7.89 9.58
C ILE A 179 -6.05 -9.21 9.60
N ALA A 180 -5.47 -10.29 9.06
CA ALA A 180 -6.07 -11.63 9.04
C ALA A 180 -6.36 -12.18 10.44
N SER A 181 -5.52 -11.84 11.41
CA SER A 181 -5.62 -12.29 12.81
C SER A 181 -6.46 -11.34 13.68
N GLU A 182 -6.98 -10.25 13.12
CA GLU A 182 -7.80 -9.25 13.82
C GLU A 182 -7.14 -8.74 15.12
N ILE A 183 -5.83 -8.41 15.04
CA ILE A 183 -5.05 -8.00 16.23
C ILE A 183 -5.42 -6.57 16.63
N ASP A 184 -6.02 -6.39 17.80
CA ASP A 184 -6.43 -5.07 18.30
C ASP A 184 -5.26 -4.14 18.65
N ASP A 185 -4.13 -4.67 19.08
CA ASP A 185 -2.95 -3.91 19.53
C ASP A 185 -1.89 -3.89 18.42
N VAL A 186 -2.07 -2.99 17.46
CA VAL A 186 -1.12 -2.79 16.36
C VAL A 186 -0.05 -1.76 16.75
N PRO A 187 1.20 -1.89 16.27
CA PRO A 187 2.23 -0.88 16.43
C PRO A 187 1.73 0.52 16.08
N SER A 188 1.88 1.47 16.99
CA SER A 188 1.39 2.83 16.79
C SER A 188 2.36 3.88 17.32
N LEU A 189 2.43 5.01 16.62
CA LEU A 189 3.17 6.19 17.00
C LEU A 189 2.21 7.36 17.19
N ASP A 190 2.17 7.95 18.38
CA ASP A 190 1.35 9.12 18.69
C ASP A 190 2.20 10.38 18.75
N PHE A 191 1.76 11.44 18.07
CA PHE A 191 2.37 12.76 18.15
C PHE A 191 1.68 13.65 19.20
N THR A 192 2.27 14.80 19.50
CA THR A 192 1.69 15.77 20.46
C THR A 192 0.80 16.80 19.78
N VAL A 193 0.86 16.92 18.46
CA VAL A 193 0.16 17.91 17.64
C VAL A 193 -0.50 17.27 16.42
N ASN A 194 -1.53 17.92 15.89
CA ASN A 194 -2.08 17.54 14.59
C ASN A 194 -1.13 17.99 13.47
N MET A 195 -0.98 17.21 12.41
CA MET A 195 -0.23 17.57 11.22
C MET A 195 -0.69 16.77 10.02
N HIS A 196 -0.57 17.33 8.84
CA HIS A 196 -0.65 16.59 7.59
C HIS A 196 0.73 16.00 7.33
N GLY A 197 0.90 14.71 7.56
CA GLY A 197 2.21 14.06 7.54
C GLY A 197 2.21 12.74 6.80
N VAL A 198 3.39 12.17 6.66
CA VAL A 198 3.65 10.87 6.01
C VAL A 198 4.64 10.07 6.85
N ALA A 199 4.55 8.75 6.78
CA ALA A 199 5.46 7.84 7.45
C ALA A 199 5.78 6.64 6.54
N GLU A 200 7.05 6.30 6.47
CA GLU A 200 7.62 5.21 5.68
C GLU A 200 8.02 4.07 6.62
N PRO A 201 7.34 2.93 6.59
CA PRO A 201 7.74 1.75 7.37
C PRO A 201 8.97 1.10 6.73
N ARG A 202 9.93 0.66 7.54
CA ARG A 202 11.18 0.03 7.07
C ARG A 202 11.71 -0.96 8.11
N GLY A 203 11.29 -2.21 8.05
CA GLY A 203 11.62 -3.23 9.04
C GLY A 203 11.13 -2.83 10.44
N ASP A 204 12.04 -2.78 11.42
CA ASP A 204 11.71 -2.34 12.79
C ASP A 204 11.68 -0.80 12.93
N MET A 205 11.92 -0.07 11.84
CA MET A 205 11.94 1.39 11.84
C MET A 205 10.69 1.97 11.20
N LEU A 206 10.35 3.17 11.64
CA LEU A 206 9.34 4.04 11.05
C LEU A 206 9.97 5.42 10.84
N ILE A 207 10.12 5.85 9.59
CA ILE A 207 10.70 7.14 9.25
C ILE A 207 9.54 8.10 8.97
N SER A 208 9.32 9.06 9.84
CA SER A 208 8.12 9.90 9.78
C SER A 208 8.43 11.38 9.73
N SER A 209 7.58 12.10 9.00
CA SER A 209 7.55 13.56 9.07
C SER A 209 7.14 14.03 10.47
N VAL A 210 7.76 15.12 10.93
CA VAL A 210 7.47 15.72 12.23
C VAL A 210 7.26 17.21 12.06
N ARG A 211 6.22 17.73 12.71
CA ARG A 211 5.91 19.15 12.74
C ARG A 211 6.33 19.77 14.09
N ARG A 212 6.91 20.98 14.04
CA ARG A 212 7.09 21.78 15.28
C ARG A 212 5.76 21.99 15.99
N ASP A 213 5.78 22.08 17.30
CA ASP A 213 4.60 22.19 18.17
C ASP A 213 4.31 23.60 18.69
N ASP A 214 5.01 24.62 18.16
CA ASP A 214 4.97 26.01 18.61
C ASP A 214 3.62 26.71 18.39
N THR A 215 2.76 26.18 17.52
CA THR A 215 1.44 26.77 17.22
C THR A 215 0.44 25.73 16.71
N VAL A 216 -0.83 26.11 16.70
CA VAL A 216 -1.93 25.26 16.20
C VAL A 216 -2.03 25.38 14.68
N SER A 217 -2.02 24.24 13.99
CA SER A 217 -2.26 24.13 12.56
C SER A 217 -3.76 23.97 12.28
N VAL A 218 -4.32 24.88 11.51
CA VAL A 218 -5.74 24.87 11.11
C VAL A 218 -5.88 25.01 9.60
N SER A 219 -7.01 24.60 9.01
CA SER A 219 -7.23 24.61 7.56
C SER A 219 -7.04 26.01 6.91
N SER A 220 -7.33 27.08 7.65
CA SER A 220 -7.13 28.46 7.19
C SER A 220 -5.68 28.96 7.33
N ASN A 221 -4.85 28.26 8.08
CA ASN A 221 -3.43 28.56 8.28
C ASN A 221 -2.69 27.23 8.57
N PRO A 222 -2.52 26.37 7.57
CA PRO A 222 -1.87 25.08 7.75
C PRO A 222 -0.38 25.25 8.02
N ILE A 223 0.13 24.46 8.97
CA ILE A 223 1.56 24.31 9.24
C ILE A 223 1.93 22.90 8.82
N LEU A 224 2.72 22.79 7.78
CA LEU A 224 3.27 21.51 7.32
C LEU A 224 4.45 21.09 8.19
N PRO A 225 4.81 19.80 8.19
CA PRO A 225 6.05 19.32 8.78
C PRO A 225 7.27 20.03 8.16
N ASP A 226 8.33 20.14 8.93
CA ASP A 226 9.61 20.72 8.51
C ASP A 226 10.80 19.86 8.94
N SER A 227 10.54 18.75 9.60
CA SER A 227 11.54 17.84 10.15
C SER A 227 11.15 16.39 9.84
N VAL A 228 12.12 15.49 9.89
CA VAL A 228 11.94 14.05 9.78
C VAL A 228 12.59 13.39 10.99
N ALA A 229 11.96 12.34 11.52
CA ALA A 229 12.54 11.54 12.59
C ALA A 229 12.47 10.05 12.27
N VAL A 230 13.46 9.31 12.74
CA VAL A 230 13.55 7.86 12.70
C VAL A 230 13.13 7.33 14.06
N PHE A 231 12.15 6.46 14.06
CA PHE A 231 11.65 5.78 15.25
C PHE A 231 11.94 4.30 15.11
N HIS A 232 12.38 3.67 16.18
CA HIS A 232 12.62 2.24 16.24
C HIS A 232 11.59 1.56 17.13
N TYR A 233 10.98 0.46 16.64
CA TYR A 233 9.98 -0.30 17.38
C TYR A 233 10.65 -1.36 18.23
N HIS A 234 10.55 -1.21 19.55
CA HIS A 234 10.99 -2.22 20.49
C HIS A 234 10.16 -2.19 21.78
N ASP A 235 10.06 -3.32 22.45
CA ASP A 235 9.29 -3.47 23.70
C ASP A 235 7.81 -3.01 23.63
N GLY A 236 7.23 -2.94 22.40
CA GLY A 236 5.83 -2.57 22.16
C GLY A 236 5.61 -1.08 21.88
N GLU A 237 6.65 -0.28 21.77
CA GLU A 237 6.58 1.17 21.55
C GLU A 237 7.57 1.62 20.47
N TYR A 238 7.24 2.73 19.76
CA TYR A 238 8.18 3.43 18.90
C TYR A 238 8.95 4.47 19.70
N GLU A 239 10.29 4.35 19.74
CA GLU A 239 11.19 5.33 20.38
C GLU A 239 11.97 6.11 19.30
N GLU A 240 12.02 7.44 19.46
CA GLU A 240 12.79 8.30 18.56
C GLU A 240 14.30 8.11 18.78
N GLU A 241 15.01 7.67 17.73
CA GLU A 241 16.46 7.47 17.77
C GLU A 241 17.24 8.58 17.07
N GLN A 242 16.68 9.13 15.98
CA GLN A 242 17.34 10.14 15.17
C GLN A 242 16.35 11.19 14.66
N ARG A 243 16.80 12.44 14.53
CA ARG A 243 15.98 13.53 14.02
C ARG A 243 16.78 14.46 13.11
N PHE A 244 16.13 14.92 12.06
CA PHE A 244 16.61 15.90 11.08
C PHE A 244 15.74 17.14 11.18
N ASP A 245 16.12 18.04 12.12
CA ASP A 245 15.32 19.22 12.48
C ASP A 245 15.44 20.34 11.45
N GLY A 246 14.28 20.75 10.87
CA GLY A 246 14.19 21.90 9.98
C GLY A 246 14.89 21.70 8.63
N GLU A 247 15.20 20.46 8.25
CA GLU A 247 15.89 20.17 7.00
C GLU A 247 14.94 20.07 5.80
N CYS A 248 13.63 19.97 6.01
CA CYS A 248 12.62 19.80 4.95
C CYS A 248 11.42 20.74 5.16
N ALA A 249 11.58 22.01 4.88
CA ALA A 249 10.49 22.99 5.02
C ALA A 249 9.31 22.65 4.09
N ASP A 250 8.07 22.79 4.60
CA ASP A 250 6.84 22.51 3.87
C ASP A 250 6.78 21.08 3.29
N LEU A 251 7.24 20.08 4.07
CA LEU A 251 7.23 18.67 3.73
C LEU A 251 5.80 18.20 3.43
N HIS A 252 5.64 17.38 2.37
CA HIS A 252 4.33 16.84 2.01
C HIS A 252 4.33 15.35 1.72
N GLY A 253 5.09 14.84 0.76
CA GLY A 253 5.11 13.43 0.36
C GLY A 253 6.44 12.76 0.65
N ALA A 254 6.46 11.44 0.65
CA ALA A 254 7.66 10.63 0.79
C ALA A 254 7.59 9.41 -0.14
N ALA A 255 8.72 8.78 -0.35
CA ALA A 255 8.88 7.47 -0.95
C ALA A 255 10.20 6.86 -0.50
N GLN A 256 10.32 5.54 -0.66
CA GLN A 256 11.55 4.83 -0.37
C GLN A 256 11.91 3.85 -1.49
N ASN A 257 13.18 3.49 -1.54
CA ASN A 257 13.74 2.42 -2.33
C ASN A 257 14.72 1.62 -1.47
N GLU A 258 15.47 0.68 -2.05
CA GLU A 258 16.44 -0.11 -1.30
C GLU A 258 17.51 0.76 -0.62
N LEU A 259 17.94 1.87 -1.25
CA LEU A 259 19.07 2.69 -0.82
C LEU A 259 18.70 3.79 0.18
N ALA A 260 17.48 4.35 0.10
CA ALA A 260 17.17 5.60 0.78
C ALA A 260 15.67 5.80 1.00
N VAL A 261 15.35 6.76 1.88
CA VAL A 261 14.01 7.33 2.06
C VAL A 261 14.05 8.80 1.66
N ALA A 262 13.16 9.24 0.78
CA ALA A 262 13.11 10.58 0.23
C ALA A 262 11.85 11.33 0.67
N PHE A 263 11.98 12.61 1.03
CA PHE A 263 10.88 13.48 1.44
C PHE A 263 10.82 14.72 0.56
N GLY A 264 9.65 14.99 -0.01
CA GLY A 264 9.40 16.17 -0.83
C GLY A 264 9.21 17.43 0.03
N CYS A 265 10.07 18.41 -0.18
CA CYS A 265 10.10 19.66 0.55
C CYS A 265 9.66 20.84 -0.34
N GLY A 266 9.44 22.02 0.24
CA GLY A 266 9.02 23.20 -0.50
C GLY A 266 9.99 23.69 -1.58
N ASN A 267 11.27 23.33 -1.45
CA ASN A 267 12.34 23.80 -2.36
C ASN A 267 13.32 22.70 -2.79
N GLY A 268 12.96 21.43 -2.62
CA GLY A 268 13.82 20.31 -2.99
C GLY A 268 13.33 18.99 -2.41
N VAL A 269 14.24 18.05 -2.29
CA VAL A 269 14.01 16.72 -1.71
C VAL A 269 15.07 16.47 -0.63
N LEU A 270 14.63 16.10 0.57
CA LEU A 270 15.49 15.57 1.61
C LEU A 270 15.62 14.06 1.38
N VAL A 271 16.84 13.59 1.21
CA VAL A 271 17.16 12.16 1.06
C VAL A 271 17.85 11.68 2.34
N LEU A 272 17.33 10.63 2.93
CA LEU A 272 17.94 9.93 4.05
C LEU A 272 18.53 8.62 3.54
N ASN A 273 19.86 8.58 3.44
CA ASN A 273 20.58 7.38 3.05
C ASN A 273 20.80 6.50 4.27
N GLU A 274 20.42 5.24 4.16
CA GLU A 274 20.61 4.26 5.22
C GLU A 274 22.08 3.85 5.32
N GLY A 275 22.62 3.82 6.53
CA GLY A 275 23.94 3.32 6.85
C GLY A 275 23.85 2.19 7.88
N ASP A 276 24.98 1.58 8.23
CA ASP A 276 25.02 0.40 9.11
C ASP A 276 24.36 0.60 10.50
N GLU A 277 24.31 1.85 11.02
CA GLU A 277 23.75 2.15 12.35
C GLU A 277 22.94 3.45 12.38
N VAL A 278 23.04 4.31 11.38
CA VAL A 278 22.39 5.63 11.36
C VAL A 278 22.08 6.08 9.94
N PHE A 279 21.02 6.87 9.79
CA PHE A 279 20.74 7.58 8.54
C PHE A 279 21.62 8.83 8.41
N THR A 280 21.99 9.14 7.19
CA THR A 280 22.66 10.39 6.84
C THR A 280 21.80 11.19 5.88
N SER A 281 21.61 12.50 6.14
CA SER A 281 20.81 13.35 5.29
C SER A 281 21.60 13.98 4.16
N ALA A 282 20.97 14.11 3.00
CA ALA A 282 21.40 14.94 1.90
C ALA A 282 20.23 15.74 1.35
N PHE A 283 20.43 16.98 0.94
CA PHE A 283 19.37 17.80 0.37
C PHE A 283 19.62 18.04 -1.11
N VAL A 284 18.67 17.64 -1.94
CA VAL A 284 18.68 17.85 -3.39
C VAL A 284 17.83 19.07 -3.68
N GLU A 285 18.47 20.21 -4.01
CA GLU A 285 17.77 21.46 -4.29
C GLU A 285 16.97 21.41 -5.60
N ASN A 286 15.83 22.08 -5.63
CA ASN A 286 15.05 22.26 -6.87
C ASN A 286 15.90 22.93 -7.94
N ILE A 287 15.85 22.38 -9.14
CA ILE A 287 16.44 23.01 -10.33
C ILE A 287 15.61 24.20 -10.81
N ASP A 288 16.19 25.07 -11.65
CA ASP A 288 15.55 26.31 -12.11
C ASP A 288 14.16 26.11 -12.75
N SER A 289 13.94 24.99 -13.43
CA SER A 289 12.65 24.64 -14.04
C SER A 289 11.54 24.32 -13.04
N LEU A 290 11.90 23.98 -11.79
CA LEU A 290 10.97 23.71 -10.70
C LEU A 290 10.82 24.90 -9.74
N ASN A 291 11.35 26.07 -10.09
CA ASN A 291 11.35 27.25 -9.24
C ASN A 291 9.92 27.71 -8.91
N GLY A 292 9.56 27.72 -7.62
CA GLY A 292 8.20 28.04 -7.16
C GLY A 292 7.22 26.87 -7.20
N LEU A 293 7.67 25.68 -7.57
CA LEU A 293 6.92 24.42 -7.44
C LEU A 293 7.43 23.65 -6.23
N ARG A 294 6.57 22.79 -5.68
CA ARG A 294 6.90 21.82 -4.63
C ARG A 294 6.80 20.43 -5.20
N ILE A 295 7.79 19.59 -4.93
CA ILE A 295 7.66 18.13 -5.10
C ILE A 295 6.75 17.64 -3.97
N GLY A 296 5.48 17.46 -4.29
CA GLY A 296 4.46 17.07 -3.33
C GLY A 296 4.18 15.58 -3.29
N THR A 297 4.66 14.84 -4.29
CA THR A 297 4.55 13.40 -4.39
C THR A 297 5.88 12.85 -4.90
N LEU A 298 6.30 11.74 -4.32
CA LEU A 298 7.47 10.96 -4.73
C LEU A 298 7.04 9.53 -5.01
N TYR A 299 7.73 8.89 -5.92
CA TYR A 299 7.63 7.47 -6.22
C TYR A 299 9.03 6.86 -6.13
N GLY A 300 9.14 5.75 -5.44
CA GLY A 300 10.34 4.91 -5.35
C GLY A 300 9.96 3.47 -5.61
N HIS A 301 10.91 2.68 -6.03
CA HIS A 301 10.79 1.25 -6.23
C HIS A 301 12.08 0.57 -5.79
N GLU A 302 12.01 -0.61 -5.21
CA GLU A 302 13.19 -1.33 -4.69
C GLU A 302 14.26 -1.56 -5.76
N HIS A 303 13.86 -1.85 -7.01
CA HIS A 303 14.78 -2.05 -8.12
C HIS A 303 15.18 -0.77 -8.86
N ALA A 304 14.76 0.40 -8.40
CA ALA A 304 15.10 1.69 -9.00
C ALA A 304 15.93 2.54 -8.04
N ASP A 305 17.18 2.83 -8.41
CA ASP A 305 18.09 3.65 -7.60
C ASP A 305 17.65 5.12 -7.47
N ALA A 306 16.85 5.63 -8.42
CA ALA A 306 16.38 7.00 -8.44
C ALA A 306 14.88 7.10 -8.19
N PHE A 307 14.48 8.19 -7.53
CA PHE A 307 13.07 8.52 -7.30
C PHE A 307 12.48 9.34 -8.45
N ILE A 308 11.18 9.23 -8.66
CA ILE A 308 10.43 10.13 -9.52
C ILE A 308 9.64 11.11 -8.66
N GLY A 309 9.97 12.39 -8.76
CA GLY A 309 9.28 13.48 -8.10
C GLY A 309 8.22 14.11 -9.00
N VAL A 310 7.03 14.36 -8.45
CA VAL A 310 5.96 15.12 -9.12
C VAL A 310 5.87 16.50 -8.49
N ALA A 311 6.34 17.50 -9.25
CA ALA A 311 6.36 18.90 -8.83
C ALA A 311 5.14 19.64 -9.38
N SER A 312 4.37 20.28 -8.50
CA SER A 312 3.21 21.09 -8.89
C SER A 312 3.08 22.35 -8.02
N GLN A 313 2.22 23.29 -8.47
CA GLN A 313 1.83 24.40 -7.61
C GLN A 313 0.90 23.94 -6.50
N HIS A 314 0.96 24.58 -5.33
CA HIS A 314 -0.01 24.35 -4.29
C HIS A 314 -1.43 24.63 -4.80
N GLY A 315 -2.31 23.62 -4.74
CA GLY A 315 -3.68 23.71 -5.24
C GLY A 315 -3.89 23.10 -6.64
N GLY A 316 -2.87 22.47 -7.24
CA GLY A 316 -2.95 21.78 -8.52
C GLY A 316 -2.42 22.58 -9.72
N GLY A 317 -2.52 22.01 -10.91
CA GLY A 317 -2.00 22.56 -12.17
C GLY A 317 -1.16 21.51 -12.90
N SER A 318 -0.54 21.90 -14.02
CA SER A 318 0.37 21.02 -14.76
C SER A 318 1.55 20.63 -13.89
N ALA A 319 1.76 19.34 -13.73
CA ALA A 319 2.89 18.79 -13.00
C ALA A 319 4.14 18.68 -13.90
N ILE A 320 5.30 18.91 -13.31
CA ILE A 320 6.60 18.58 -13.90
C ILE A 320 7.15 17.37 -13.20
N LEU A 321 7.56 16.36 -13.96
CA LEU A 321 8.21 15.18 -13.41
C LEU A 321 9.73 15.43 -13.35
N ALA A 322 10.33 14.96 -12.27
CA ALA A 322 11.77 15.07 -12.05
C ALA A 322 12.36 13.72 -11.60
N ASN A 323 13.46 13.35 -12.21
CA ASN A 323 14.37 12.32 -11.73
C ASN A 323 15.14 12.87 -10.53
N VAL A 324 15.13 12.19 -9.40
CA VAL A 324 15.85 12.57 -8.20
C VAL A 324 16.79 11.43 -7.82
N SER A 325 18.08 11.65 -7.97
CA SER A 325 19.11 10.65 -7.66
C SER A 325 19.64 10.81 -6.25
N PRO A 326 19.48 9.82 -5.37
CA PRO A 326 20.13 9.78 -4.07
C PRO A 326 21.65 9.52 -4.18
N VAL A 327 22.09 8.87 -5.26
CA VAL A 327 23.50 8.51 -5.47
C VAL A 327 24.36 9.73 -5.80
N THR A 328 23.89 10.55 -6.73
CA THR A 328 24.62 11.75 -7.17
C THR A 328 24.15 13.03 -6.48
N ASN A 329 23.09 12.97 -5.69
CA ASN A 329 22.40 14.12 -5.07
C ASN A 329 22.04 15.18 -6.11
N SER A 330 21.46 14.75 -7.23
CA SER A 330 21.07 15.59 -8.35
C SER A 330 19.62 15.41 -8.74
N MET A 331 19.11 16.37 -9.48
CA MET A 331 17.75 16.38 -9.99
C MET A 331 17.75 16.83 -11.44
N GLU A 332 16.92 16.21 -12.26
CA GLU A 332 16.69 16.61 -13.66
C GLU A 332 15.23 16.46 -14.06
N VAL A 333 14.78 17.22 -15.08
CA VAL A 333 13.41 17.10 -15.59
C VAL A 333 13.27 15.87 -16.46
N ILE A 334 12.18 15.12 -16.25
CA ILE A 334 11.79 14.03 -17.13
C ILE A 334 10.83 14.56 -18.21
N ASP A 335 11.20 14.41 -19.47
CA ASP A 335 10.33 14.74 -20.62
C ASP A 335 9.49 13.52 -21.01
N TRP A 336 8.34 13.34 -20.35
CA TRP A 336 7.41 12.24 -20.61
C TRP A 336 6.54 12.42 -21.87
N LYS A 337 6.85 13.42 -22.71
CA LYS A 337 6.18 13.70 -24.00
C LYS A 337 4.65 13.80 -23.89
N PRO A 338 4.09 14.64 -23.03
CA PRO A 338 2.65 14.80 -22.93
C PRO A 338 2.04 15.31 -24.22
N GLU A 339 0.76 14.98 -24.47
CA GLU A 339 -0.03 15.69 -25.48
C GLU A 339 -0.24 17.15 -25.08
N ALA A 340 -0.63 18.00 -26.05
CA ALA A 340 -0.91 19.40 -25.75
C ALA A 340 -2.03 19.52 -24.70
N ASP A 341 -1.78 20.30 -23.66
CA ASP A 341 -2.70 20.53 -22.55
C ASP A 341 -3.12 19.21 -21.79
N ALA A 342 -2.27 18.18 -21.83
CA ALA A 342 -2.47 16.97 -21.05
C ALA A 342 -1.97 17.17 -19.62
N HIS A 343 -2.70 16.56 -18.68
CA HIS A 343 -2.34 16.50 -17.26
C HIS A 343 -2.27 15.04 -16.83
N ALA A 344 -1.19 14.65 -16.20
CA ALA A 344 -1.08 13.32 -15.62
C ALA A 344 -2.05 13.18 -14.43
N VAL A 345 -2.77 12.06 -14.37
CA VAL A 345 -3.83 11.80 -13.37
C VAL A 345 -3.57 10.55 -12.53
N SER A 346 -2.74 9.62 -13.01
CA SER A 346 -2.37 8.43 -12.27
C SER A 346 -0.96 7.99 -12.64
N TYR A 347 -0.28 7.33 -11.69
CA TYR A 347 1.11 6.92 -11.82
C TYR A 347 1.32 5.57 -11.15
N GLY A 348 2.33 4.82 -11.57
CA GLY A 348 2.76 3.59 -10.92
C GLY A 348 3.99 2.98 -11.57
N PHE A 349 4.82 2.32 -10.77
CA PHE A 349 5.86 1.44 -11.29
C PHE A 349 5.26 0.09 -11.71
N THR A 350 5.84 -0.54 -12.73
CA THR A 350 5.62 -1.97 -12.99
C THR A 350 6.26 -2.81 -11.89
N HIS A 351 5.84 -4.07 -11.76
CA HIS A 351 6.23 -4.92 -10.63
C HIS A 351 7.74 -5.11 -10.50
N GLU A 352 8.50 -5.14 -11.60
CA GLU A 352 9.96 -5.20 -11.58
C GLU A 352 10.65 -3.82 -11.59
N GLY A 353 9.87 -2.73 -11.60
CA GLY A 353 10.42 -1.38 -11.64
C GLY A 353 11.09 -1.00 -12.97
N GLU A 354 10.95 -1.81 -14.03
CA GLU A 354 11.52 -1.54 -15.35
C GLU A 354 10.88 -0.31 -15.99
N TYR A 355 9.55 -0.17 -15.82
CA TYR A 355 8.82 0.98 -16.34
C TYR A 355 8.14 1.77 -15.21
N PHE A 356 8.04 3.06 -15.44
CA PHE A 356 7.14 3.95 -14.72
C PHE A 356 6.04 4.41 -15.64
N ALA A 357 4.80 4.05 -15.33
CA ALA A 357 3.62 4.37 -16.11
C ALA A 357 2.98 5.68 -15.67
N ILE A 358 2.57 6.51 -16.63
CA ILE A 358 1.87 7.77 -16.43
C ILE A 358 0.59 7.74 -17.25
N LEU A 359 -0.57 7.77 -16.60
CA LEU A 359 -1.85 7.93 -17.26
C LEU A 359 -2.24 9.41 -17.25
N ASP A 360 -2.65 9.94 -18.41
CA ASP A 360 -3.05 11.34 -18.53
C ASP A 360 -4.57 11.51 -18.72
N ASP A 361 -5.05 12.77 -18.57
CA ASP A 361 -6.45 13.15 -18.73
C ASP A 361 -6.94 13.11 -20.20
N LYS A 362 -6.04 12.82 -21.14
CA LYS A 362 -6.36 12.56 -22.55
C LYS A 362 -6.54 11.09 -22.86
N GLY A 363 -6.35 10.20 -21.87
CA GLY A 363 -6.53 8.77 -22.00
C GLY A 363 -5.36 8.02 -22.63
N TYR A 364 -4.15 8.57 -22.52
CA TYR A 364 -2.92 7.91 -22.92
C TYR A 364 -2.15 7.41 -21.71
N VAL A 365 -1.55 6.23 -21.83
CA VAL A 365 -0.52 5.74 -20.94
C VAL A 365 0.84 5.99 -21.56
N THR A 366 1.70 6.72 -20.88
CA THR A 366 3.11 6.91 -21.24
C THR A 366 3.98 6.04 -20.34
N LEU A 367 4.89 5.29 -20.91
CA LEU A 367 5.89 4.50 -20.21
C LEU A 367 7.24 5.21 -20.26
N LEU A 368 7.84 5.33 -19.07
CA LEU A 368 9.24 5.71 -18.92
C LEU A 368 10.03 4.44 -18.59
N GLU A 369 11.18 4.28 -19.21
CA GLU A 369 12.11 3.18 -18.99
C GLU A 369 13.32 3.64 -18.18
N ALA A 370 13.82 2.80 -17.28
CA ALA A 370 15.00 3.07 -16.49
C ALA A 370 16.28 2.81 -17.29
N HIS A 371 17.16 3.79 -17.35
CA HIS A 371 18.48 3.65 -17.98
C HIS A 371 19.60 3.95 -16.99
N ALA A 372 20.54 3.01 -16.85
CA ALA A 372 21.73 3.20 -16.02
C ALA A 372 22.83 3.91 -16.80
N GLU A 373 23.22 5.12 -16.39
CA GLU A 373 24.32 5.87 -16.96
C GLU A 373 25.26 6.39 -15.85
N GLY A 374 26.54 6.02 -15.92
CA GLY A 374 27.55 6.52 -14.99
C GLY A 374 27.41 6.07 -13.53
N GLY A 375 26.55 5.07 -13.26
CA GLY A 375 26.24 4.59 -11.92
C GLY A 375 25.04 5.30 -11.29
N ASP A 376 24.24 5.94 -12.10
CA ASP A 376 22.99 6.62 -11.76
C ASP A 376 21.83 6.12 -12.64
N THR A 377 20.59 6.17 -12.17
CA THR A 377 19.39 5.80 -12.93
C THR A 377 18.72 7.06 -13.48
N HIS A 378 18.42 7.05 -14.78
CA HIS A 378 17.67 8.09 -15.47
C HIS A 378 16.40 7.50 -16.07
N TRP A 379 15.31 8.27 -16.01
CA TRP A 379 14.03 7.86 -16.58
C TRP A 379 13.79 8.56 -17.91
N GLU A 380 13.69 7.77 -18.98
CA GLU A 380 13.47 8.28 -20.33
C GLU A 380 12.15 7.79 -20.93
N PHE A 381 11.59 8.58 -21.85
CA PHE A 381 10.39 8.18 -22.60
C PHE A 381 10.67 6.93 -23.43
N ALA A 382 9.91 5.87 -23.20
CA ALA A 382 9.92 4.64 -24.00
C ALA A 382 8.74 4.60 -24.98
N HIS A 383 7.52 4.49 -24.47
CA HIS A 383 6.32 4.24 -25.28
C HIS A 383 5.14 5.13 -24.85
N LYS A 384 4.17 5.27 -25.78
CA LYS A 384 2.87 5.88 -25.48
C LYS A 384 1.76 5.08 -26.11
N ILE A 385 0.81 4.64 -25.30
CA ILE A 385 -0.29 3.75 -25.67
C ILE A 385 -1.61 4.53 -25.60
N ASP A 386 -2.39 4.51 -26.67
CA ASP A 386 -3.76 5.08 -26.67
C ASP A 386 -4.73 4.08 -26.06
N VAL A 387 -5.24 4.39 -24.88
CA VAL A 387 -6.16 3.51 -24.12
C VAL A 387 -7.59 4.01 -24.27
N ALA A 388 -7.85 5.27 -23.96
CA ALA A 388 -9.20 5.82 -23.84
C ALA A 388 -9.33 7.23 -24.42
N SER A 389 -8.48 7.63 -25.37
CA SER A 389 -8.44 8.99 -25.91
C SER A 389 -9.78 9.43 -26.54
N ALA A 390 -10.54 8.49 -27.11
CA ALA A 390 -11.85 8.76 -27.68
C ALA A 390 -12.89 9.21 -26.61
N ASN A 391 -12.69 8.88 -25.34
CA ASN A 391 -13.59 9.14 -24.22
C ASN A 391 -13.20 10.39 -23.42
N ALA A 392 -11.96 10.84 -23.49
CA ALA A 392 -11.40 11.94 -22.69
C ALA A 392 -12.23 13.22 -22.76
N GLY A 393 -12.72 13.58 -23.95
CA GLY A 393 -13.56 14.77 -24.16
C GLY A 393 -14.98 14.68 -23.55
N SER A 394 -15.37 13.54 -23.00
CA SER A 394 -16.67 13.29 -22.37
C SER A 394 -16.60 13.15 -20.85
N LEU A 395 -15.40 13.23 -20.23
CA LEU A 395 -15.24 13.29 -18.79
C LEU A 395 -15.94 14.52 -18.22
N THR A 396 -16.62 14.35 -17.10
CA THR A 396 -17.14 15.46 -16.28
C THR A 396 -16.06 15.94 -15.31
N ASP A 397 -16.28 17.12 -14.69
CA ASP A 397 -15.35 17.69 -13.70
C ASP A 397 -15.16 16.76 -12.45
N GLU A 398 -16.06 15.83 -12.24
CA GLU A 398 -16.03 14.87 -11.10
C GLU A 398 -15.45 13.51 -11.51
N GLN A 399 -15.15 13.29 -12.78
CA GLN A 399 -14.62 12.04 -13.31
C GLN A 399 -13.16 12.17 -13.71
N SER A 400 -12.39 11.12 -13.45
CA SER A 400 -11.00 10.97 -13.89
C SER A 400 -10.74 9.54 -14.32
N PHE A 401 -9.85 9.37 -15.26
CA PHE A 401 -9.22 8.06 -15.45
C PHE A 401 -8.35 7.73 -14.23
N SER A 402 -8.22 6.45 -13.92
CA SER A 402 -7.25 5.94 -12.95
C SER A 402 -6.66 4.64 -13.43
N MET A 403 -5.54 4.21 -12.86
CA MET A 403 -4.94 2.94 -13.20
C MET A 403 -4.41 2.23 -11.96
N THR A 404 -4.29 0.91 -12.07
CA THR A 404 -3.56 0.03 -11.15
C THR A 404 -2.64 -0.89 -11.95
N VAL A 405 -1.59 -1.39 -11.31
CA VAL A 405 -0.54 -2.19 -11.95
C VAL A 405 -0.65 -3.62 -11.44
N SER A 406 -0.50 -4.59 -12.33
CA SER A 406 -0.29 -5.99 -11.95
C SER A 406 1.05 -6.17 -11.23
N GLN A 407 1.09 -7.08 -10.25
CA GLN A 407 2.32 -7.43 -9.55
C GLN A 407 2.84 -8.83 -9.93
N VAL A 408 2.35 -9.36 -11.06
CA VAL A 408 2.74 -10.68 -11.59
C VAL A 408 2.90 -10.70 -13.11
N GLU A 409 2.46 -9.64 -13.81
CA GLU A 409 2.50 -9.56 -15.26
C GLU A 409 2.81 -8.13 -15.70
N ASP A 410 3.38 -7.96 -16.88
CA ASP A 410 3.61 -6.64 -17.52
C ASP A 410 2.30 -6.05 -18.03
N MET A 411 1.38 -5.81 -17.12
CA MET A 411 0.03 -5.32 -17.40
C MET A 411 -0.39 -4.18 -16.49
N LEU A 412 -1.14 -3.24 -17.09
CA LEU A 412 -1.85 -2.19 -16.36
C LEU A 412 -3.36 -2.35 -16.57
N PHE A 413 -4.14 -1.94 -15.58
CA PHE A 413 -5.59 -1.86 -15.69
C PHE A 413 -6.04 -0.43 -15.55
N VAL A 414 -6.67 0.10 -16.62
CA VAL A 414 -7.15 1.48 -16.67
C VAL A 414 -8.66 1.52 -16.48
N VAL A 415 -9.10 2.33 -15.54
CA VAL A 415 -10.51 2.60 -15.25
C VAL A 415 -11.01 3.73 -16.14
N ASP A 416 -12.03 3.48 -16.94
CA ASP A 416 -12.68 4.45 -17.80
C ASP A 416 -14.13 4.70 -17.34
N PRO A 417 -14.39 5.81 -16.64
CA PRO A 417 -15.73 6.11 -16.15
C PRO A 417 -16.73 6.49 -17.25
N VAL A 418 -16.24 6.93 -18.44
CA VAL A 418 -17.08 7.29 -19.58
C VAL A 418 -17.57 6.05 -20.31
N ALA A 419 -16.66 5.11 -20.58
CA ALA A 419 -17.01 3.83 -21.20
C ALA A 419 -17.69 2.87 -20.21
N GLN A 420 -17.64 3.15 -18.90
CA GLN A 420 -18.01 2.21 -17.84
C GLN A 420 -17.28 0.87 -18.03
N ALA A 421 -15.95 0.94 -18.11
CA ALA A 421 -15.13 -0.22 -18.46
C ALA A 421 -13.78 -0.20 -17.75
N ILE A 422 -13.21 -1.39 -17.67
CA ILE A 422 -11.81 -1.60 -17.36
C ILE A 422 -11.09 -1.97 -18.66
N TRP A 423 -9.96 -1.33 -18.92
CA TRP A 423 -9.06 -1.66 -20.01
C TRP A 423 -7.86 -2.43 -19.47
N ALA A 424 -7.45 -3.49 -20.16
CA ALA A 424 -6.17 -4.13 -19.97
C ALA A 424 -5.17 -3.51 -20.96
N VAL A 425 -4.03 -3.08 -20.45
CA VAL A 425 -2.92 -2.52 -21.23
C VAL A 425 -1.76 -3.50 -21.12
N ASP A 426 -1.46 -4.15 -22.21
CA ASP A 426 -0.34 -5.06 -22.35
C ASP A 426 0.91 -4.26 -22.73
N LEU A 427 1.95 -4.36 -21.90
CA LEU A 427 3.16 -3.55 -22.06
C LEU A 427 4.12 -4.18 -23.08
N GLU A 428 4.12 -5.50 -23.24
CA GLU A 428 4.93 -6.18 -24.26
C GLU A 428 4.41 -5.91 -25.67
N ASP A 429 3.07 -6.04 -25.85
CA ASP A 429 2.43 -5.80 -27.15
C ASP A 429 2.10 -4.33 -27.43
N GLU A 430 2.38 -3.42 -26.48
CA GLU A 430 2.06 -1.97 -26.50
C GLU A 430 0.59 -1.72 -26.90
N SER A 431 -0.33 -2.49 -26.36
CA SER A 431 -1.71 -2.50 -26.79
C SER A 431 -2.70 -2.38 -25.63
N ALA A 432 -3.86 -1.79 -25.92
CA ALA A 432 -4.96 -1.68 -24.97
C ALA A 432 -6.22 -2.36 -25.50
N THR A 433 -6.85 -3.18 -24.67
CA THR A 433 -8.10 -3.86 -25.01
C THR A 433 -9.11 -3.71 -23.87
N THR A 434 -10.42 -3.65 -24.19
CA THR A 434 -11.44 -3.67 -23.16
C THR A 434 -11.42 -5.03 -22.44
N LEU A 435 -11.10 -5.02 -21.17
CA LEU A 435 -11.13 -6.22 -20.32
C LEU A 435 -12.57 -6.57 -19.94
N LEU A 436 -13.31 -5.61 -19.39
CA LEU A 436 -14.67 -5.81 -18.89
C LEU A 436 -15.48 -4.53 -19.02
N SER A 437 -16.74 -4.65 -19.45
CA SER A 437 -17.75 -3.57 -19.35
C SER A 437 -18.54 -3.72 -18.06
N LEU A 438 -18.77 -2.62 -17.36
CA LEU A 438 -19.45 -2.54 -16.08
C LEU A 438 -20.88 -1.97 -16.27
N ASP A 439 -21.78 -2.27 -15.36
CA ASP A 439 -23.13 -1.70 -15.34
C ASP A 439 -23.27 -0.50 -14.39
N PHE A 440 -22.14 -0.01 -13.87
CA PHE A 440 -22.00 1.17 -13.01
C PHE A 440 -20.85 2.06 -13.51
N VAL A 441 -20.74 3.28 -12.97
CA VAL A 441 -19.65 4.21 -13.28
C VAL A 441 -18.48 3.96 -12.31
N PRO A 442 -17.36 3.37 -12.76
CA PRO A 442 -16.23 3.12 -11.88
C PRO A 442 -15.48 4.42 -11.54
N SER A 443 -14.91 4.49 -10.33
CA SER A 443 -14.10 5.63 -9.88
C SER A 443 -12.63 5.28 -9.63
N GLY A 444 -12.33 4.02 -9.38
CA GLY A 444 -10.97 3.54 -9.13
C GLY A 444 -10.91 2.03 -9.09
N ALA A 445 -9.71 1.50 -9.17
CA ALA A 445 -9.45 0.08 -8.98
C ALA A 445 -8.12 -0.14 -8.27
N VAL A 446 -8.00 -1.27 -7.60
CA VAL A 446 -6.74 -1.78 -7.05
C VAL A 446 -6.57 -3.23 -7.45
N TRP A 447 -5.35 -3.59 -7.83
CA TRP A 447 -4.97 -4.98 -8.06
C TRP A 447 -4.62 -5.66 -6.74
N LEU A 448 -5.07 -6.90 -6.56
CA LEU A 448 -4.78 -7.77 -5.43
C LEU A 448 -4.37 -9.14 -5.94
N GLY A 449 -3.46 -9.81 -5.25
CA GLY A 449 -3.01 -11.13 -5.64
C GLY A 449 -1.78 -11.57 -4.88
N ILE A 450 -1.19 -12.65 -5.35
CA ILE A 450 0.08 -13.15 -4.85
C ILE A 450 1.16 -12.50 -5.72
N ALA A 451 1.80 -11.45 -5.21
CA ALA A 451 2.91 -10.81 -5.91
C ALA A 451 4.07 -11.80 -6.09
N GLU A 452 4.84 -11.67 -7.16
CA GLU A 452 6.06 -12.44 -7.31
C GLU A 452 7.01 -12.14 -6.15
N ALA A 453 7.61 -13.21 -5.59
CA ALA A 453 8.60 -13.03 -4.55
C ALA A 453 9.89 -12.52 -5.19
N HIS A 454 10.36 -11.38 -4.73
CA HIS A 454 11.68 -10.89 -5.12
C HIS A 454 12.75 -11.62 -4.30
N ASP A 455 13.70 -12.28 -4.97
CA ASP A 455 14.87 -12.87 -4.32
C ASP A 455 15.80 -11.75 -3.83
N HIS A 456 15.87 -11.53 -2.52
CA HIS A 456 16.78 -10.58 -1.85
C HIS A 456 18.15 -11.19 -1.57
#